data_8aeed51d2a3535fa1856e6bc86605a61
#
_entry.id   8aeed51d2a3535fa1856e6bc86605a61
#
_cell.length_a   1.000
_cell.length_b   1.000
_cell.length_c   1.000
_cell.angle_alpha   90.00
_cell.angle_beta   90.00
_cell.angle_gamma   90.00
#
_symmetry.space_group_name_H-M   'P 1'
#
loop_
_entity.id
_entity.type
_entity.pdbx_description
1 polymer ?
#
loop_
_entity_poly.entity_id
_entity_poly.type
_entity_poly.pdbx_seq_one_letter_code
_entity_poly.pdbx_strand_id
1 'polypeptide(L)'
;MTIQPGDKLPDATLMHLTDAGPAPISTEELFGGKTVALFAVPGAFTPTCSNQHLPGFIEKSEELRAAGVDTIICMAVNDAFVMGAWGQKQGANGKVMMVGDGNAELTQKMGLSVDSSGFGMGTRSVRFSMIVRDGVLETLNIEQNPGQAVDSGAENLLSQLS
;
A
#
# COMPACT_ATOMS: atom_id res chain seq x y z
N MET A 1 -8.62 -13.39 10.74
CA MET A 1 -9.78 -12.97 9.92
C MET A 1 -9.39 -11.79 9.05
N THR A 2 -9.83 -11.80 7.81
CA THR A 2 -9.55 -10.70 6.87
C THR A 2 -10.43 -9.50 7.21
N ILE A 3 -9.84 -8.31 7.20
CA ILE A 3 -10.57 -7.06 7.39
C ILE A 3 -11.65 -6.89 6.32
N GLN A 4 -12.77 -6.28 6.69
CA GLN A 4 -13.94 -6.08 5.83
C GLN A 4 -14.31 -4.61 5.73
N PRO A 5 -14.96 -4.18 4.63
CA PRO A 5 -15.53 -2.83 4.55
C PRO A 5 -16.41 -2.53 5.75
N GLY A 6 -16.22 -1.34 6.33
CA GLY A 6 -16.88 -0.92 7.56
C GLY A 6 -16.03 -1.10 8.80
N ASP A 7 -14.97 -1.90 8.74
CA ASP A 7 -14.09 -2.11 9.87
C ASP A 7 -13.11 -0.94 10.01
N LYS A 8 -12.81 -0.58 11.26
CA LYS A 8 -11.72 0.35 11.54
C LYS A 8 -10.39 -0.35 11.34
N LEU A 9 -9.41 0.34 10.76
CA LEU A 9 -8.07 -0.22 10.61
C LEU A 9 -7.44 -0.47 11.97
N PRO A 10 -6.71 -1.59 12.14
CA PRO A 10 -6.01 -1.89 13.38
C PRO A 10 -4.93 -0.85 13.68
N ASP A 11 -4.64 -0.64 14.95
CA ASP A 11 -3.53 0.20 15.36
C ASP A 11 -2.21 -0.53 15.07
N ALA A 12 -1.31 0.17 14.41
CA ALA A 12 0.01 -0.35 14.08
C ALA A 12 0.98 0.80 13.85
N THR A 13 2.26 0.52 13.97
CA THR A 13 3.32 1.47 13.64
C THR A 13 4.10 0.94 12.44
N LEU A 14 4.19 1.77 11.42
CA LEU A 14 4.95 1.49 10.22
C LEU A 14 6.16 2.42 10.17
N MET A 15 7.00 2.27 9.16
CA MET A 15 8.19 3.10 9.00
C MET A 15 8.21 3.73 7.61
N HIS A 16 8.73 4.94 7.51
CA HIS A 16 8.97 5.58 6.22
C HIS A 16 10.31 6.29 6.24
N LEU A 17 10.89 6.45 5.07
CA LEU A 17 12.18 7.11 4.96
C LEU A 17 11.97 8.62 4.80
N THR A 18 12.56 9.40 5.69
CA THR A 18 12.55 10.86 5.66
C THR A 18 13.94 11.39 5.36
N ASP A 19 14.07 12.69 5.15
CA ASP A 19 15.38 13.32 4.94
C ASP A 19 16.30 13.14 6.15
N ALA A 20 15.73 12.96 7.34
CA ALA A 20 16.47 12.71 8.58
C ALA A 20 16.70 11.22 8.85
N GLY A 21 16.28 10.33 7.95
CA GLY A 21 16.40 8.88 8.10
C GLY A 21 15.03 8.21 8.31
N PRO A 22 15.02 6.92 8.65
CA PRO A 22 13.76 6.22 8.88
C PRO A 22 13.06 6.76 10.11
N ALA A 23 11.74 6.91 10.02
CA ALA A 23 10.91 7.43 11.09
C ALA A 23 9.63 6.59 11.23
N PRO A 24 9.15 6.39 12.48
CA PRO A 24 7.89 5.71 12.67
C PRO A 24 6.71 6.59 12.27
N ILE A 25 5.66 5.94 11.78
CA ILE A 25 4.40 6.59 11.47
C ILE A 25 3.27 5.65 11.85
N SER A 26 2.32 6.15 12.64
CA SER A 26 1.21 5.32 13.11
C SER A 26 0.09 5.26 12.07
N THR A 27 -0.78 4.25 12.20
CA THR A 27 -1.99 4.16 11.38
C THR A 27 -2.90 5.37 11.62
N GLU A 28 -2.96 5.89 12.84
CA GLU A 28 -3.71 7.13 13.13
C GLU A 28 -3.19 8.31 12.31
N GLU A 29 -1.88 8.48 12.25
CA GLU A 29 -1.27 9.56 11.47
C GLU A 29 -1.48 9.38 9.97
N LEU A 30 -1.44 8.14 9.48
CA LEU A 30 -1.61 7.85 8.05
C LEU A 30 -3.05 8.04 7.58
N PHE A 31 -4.01 7.62 8.38
CA PHE A 31 -5.40 7.47 7.94
C PHE A 31 -6.39 8.43 8.60
N GLY A 32 -6.08 8.95 9.78
CA GLY A 32 -7.01 9.79 10.53
C GLY A 32 -7.40 11.07 9.79
N GLY A 33 -8.69 11.34 9.65
CA GLY A 33 -9.23 12.53 9.01
C GLY A 33 -8.96 12.65 7.52
N LYS A 34 -8.53 11.57 6.86
CA LYS A 34 -8.13 11.61 5.44
C LYS A 34 -8.83 10.52 4.64
N THR A 35 -8.95 10.75 3.34
CA THR A 35 -9.30 9.73 2.37
C THR A 35 -8.00 9.22 1.75
N VAL A 36 -7.70 7.95 1.96
CA VAL A 36 -6.44 7.34 1.55
C VAL A 36 -6.70 6.23 0.54
N ALA A 37 -5.96 6.26 -0.57
CA ALA A 37 -5.85 5.14 -1.48
C ALA A 37 -4.53 4.43 -1.17
N LEU A 38 -4.62 3.21 -0.66
CA LEU A 38 -3.45 2.40 -0.33
C LEU A 38 -3.42 1.17 -1.22
N PHE A 39 -2.25 0.86 -1.75
CA PHE A 39 -2.04 -0.43 -2.40
C PHE A 39 -0.83 -1.11 -1.76
N ALA A 40 -0.90 -2.43 -1.66
CA ALA A 40 0.16 -3.23 -1.08
C ALA A 40 0.68 -4.22 -2.10
N VAL A 41 1.98 -4.46 -2.04
CA VAL A 41 2.69 -5.34 -2.96
C VAL A 41 3.44 -6.41 -2.17
N PRO A 42 3.65 -7.60 -2.75
CA PRO A 42 4.44 -8.66 -2.08
C PRO A 42 5.89 -8.27 -1.83
N GLY A 43 6.45 -7.39 -2.63
CA GLY A 43 7.83 -6.95 -2.39
C GLY A 43 8.30 -5.88 -3.34
N ALA A 44 9.03 -4.90 -2.80
CA ALA A 44 9.71 -3.88 -3.58
C ALA A 44 10.69 -4.55 -4.55
N PHE A 45 10.88 -3.94 -5.72
CA PHE A 45 11.79 -4.42 -6.78
C PHE A 45 11.39 -5.73 -7.44
N THR A 46 10.27 -6.35 -7.08
CA THR A 46 9.79 -7.55 -7.77
C THR A 46 9.10 -7.16 -9.09
N PRO A 47 9.00 -8.09 -10.08
CA PRO A 47 8.60 -7.69 -11.45
C PRO A 47 7.24 -7.01 -11.58
N THR A 48 6.16 -7.64 -11.13
CA THR A 48 4.81 -7.07 -11.27
C THR A 48 4.66 -5.77 -10.46
N CYS A 49 5.26 -5.73 -9.28
CA CYS A 49 5.25 -4.54 -8.43
C CYS A 49 5.93 -3.36 -9.12
N SER A 50 7.08 -3.61 -9.76
CA SER A 50 7.89 -2.57 -10.41
C SER A 50 7.40 -2.19 -11.80
N ASN A 51 6.79 -3.13 -12.54
CA ASN A 51 6.43 -2.92 -13.93
C ASN A 51 4.97 -2.53 -14.14
N GLN A 52 4.09 -2.85 -13.20
CA GLN A 52 2.66 -2.63 -13.36
C GLN A 52 2.03 -1.88 -12.20
N HIS A 53 2.18 -2.38 -10.98
CA HIS A 53 1.39 -1.89 -9.84
C HIS A 53 1.78 -0.46 -9.44
N LEU A 54 3.03 -0.25 -9.05
CA LEU A 54 3.49 1.09 -8.65
C LEU A 54 3.43 2.09 -9.81
N PRO A 55 3.90 1.76 -11.03
CA PRO A 55 3.78 2.71 -12.13
C PRO A 55 2.34 3.13 -12.43
N GLY A 56 1.38 2.21 -12.31
CA GLY A 56 -0.03 2.52 -12.52
C GLY A 56 -0.54 3.58 -11.55
N PHE A 57 -0.18 3.48 -10.27
CA PHE A 57 -0.58 4.47 -9.28
C PHE A 57 0.15 5.80 -9.44
N ILE A 58 1.40 5.78 -9.85
CA ILE A 58 2.13 7.02 -10.16
C ILE A 58 1.48 7.76 -11.31
N GLU A 59 1.15 7.03 -12.38
CA GLU A 59 0.52 7.59 -13.58
C GLU A 59 -0.85 8.19 -13.28
N LYS A 60 -1.63 7.53 -12.43
CA LYS A 60 -3.01 7.95 -12.08
C LYS A 60 -3.08 8.84 -10.85
N SER A 61 -1.94 9.26 -10.30
CA SER A 61 -1.92 9.99 -9.02
C SER A 61 -2.75 11.27 -9.04
N GLU A 62 -2.68 12.05 -10.11
CA GLU A 62 -3.44 13.30 -10.23
C GLU A 62 -4.94 13.03 -10.34
N GLU A 63 -5.33 12.02 -11.10
CA GLU A 63 -6.73 11.64 -11.25
C GLU A 63 -7.34 11.15 -9.94
N LEU A 64 -6.57 10.37 -9.17
CA LEU A 64 -6.99 9.91 -7.85
C LEU A 64 -7.20 11.09 -6.89
N ARG A 65 -6.29 12.05 -6.90
CA ARG A 65 -6.43 13.25 -6.07
C ARG A 65 -7.62 14.09 -6.48
N ALA A 66 -7.84 14.24 -7.78
CA ALA A 66 -9.01 14.95 -8.30
C ALA A 66 -10.32 14.26 -7.90
N ALA A 67 -10.30 12.95 -7.68
CA ALA A 67 -11.45 12.17 -7.23
C ALA A 67 -11.65 12.20 -5.71
N GLY A 68 -10.83 12.95 -4.97
CA GLY A 68 -11.00 13.16 -3.53
C GLY A 68 -9.98 12.44 -2.64
N VAL A 69 -8.97 11.78 -3.20
CA VAL A 69 -7.95 11.12 -2.41
C VAL A 69 -6.93 12.14 -1.89
N ASP A 70 -6.73 12.15 -0.57
CA ASP A 70 -5.77 13.04 0.07
C ASP A 70 -4.34 12.50 -0.01
N THR A 71 -4.18 11.19 0.17
CA THR A 71 -2.87 10.53 0.19
C THR A 71 -2.93 9.21 -0.56
N ILE A 72 -1.91 8.94 -1.37
CA ILE A 72 -1.73 7.66 -2.05
C ILE A 72 -0.54 6.97 -1.38
N ILE A 73 -0.75 5.75 -0.87
CA ILE A 73 0.27 5.02 -0.12
C ILE A 73 0.58 3.70 -0.81
N CYS A 74 1.87 3.40 -0.96
CA CYS A 74 2.36 2.08 -1.34
C CYS A 74 2.97 1.42 -0.11
N MET A 75 2.47 0.25 0.26
CA MET A 75 2.94 -0.51 1.42
C MET A 75 3.46 -1.88 1.00
N ALA A 76 4.51 -2.32 1.68
CA ALA A 76 5.01 -3.68 1.54
C ALA A 76 5.67 -4.12 2.84
N VAL A 77 5.84 -5.44 3.01
CA VAL A 77 6.62 -6.01 4.12
C VAL A 77 8.10 -5.93 3.74
N ASN A 78 8.59 -4.70 3.70
CA ASN A 78 9.98 -4.31 3.47
C ASN A 78 10.31 -3.21 4.46
N ASP A 79 11.59 -2.98 4.70
CA ASP A 79 12.00 -1.89 5.58
C ASP A 79 11.91 -0.52 4.87
N ALA A 80 12.06 0.54 5.64
CA ALA A 80 11.94 1.91 5.13
C ALA A 80 13.02 2.26 4.11
N PHE A 81 14.22 1.72 4.26
CA PHE A 81 15.33 1.98 3.34
C PHE A 81 15.03 1.42 1.95
N VAL A 82 14.56 0.17 1.90
CA VAL A 82 14.18 -0.49 0.64
C VAL A 82 13.02 0.24 -0.02
N MET A 83 12.00 0.57 0.75
CA MET A 83 10.84 1.29 0.22
C MET A 83 11.21 2.67 -0.31
N GLY A 84 12.05 3.39 0.41
CA GLY A 84 12.52 4.71 -0.03
C GLY A 84 13.33 4.63 -1.31
N ALA A 85 14.26 3.68 -1.41
CA ALA A 85 15.06 3.48 -2.61
C ALA A 85 14.22 3.08 -3.82
N TRP A 86 13.25 2.20 -3.60
CA TRP A 86 12.36 1.75 -4.67
C TRP A 86 11.49 2.90 -5.19
N GLY A 87 10.92 3.68 -4.27
CA GLY A 87 10.12 4.85 -4.64
C GLY A 87 10.93 5.87 -5.43
N GLN A 88 12.17 6.14 -5.02
CA GLN A 88 13.05 7.06 -5.72
C GLN A 88 13.36 6.56 -7.13
N LYS A 89 13.68 5.29 -7.28
CA LYS A 89 13.98 4.69 -8.57
C LYS A 89 12.78 4.73 -9.52
N GLN A 90 11.58 4.55 -8.99
CA GLN A 90 10.34 4.54 -9.77
C GLN A 90 9.80 5.95 -10.06
N GLY A 91 10.36 6.98 -9.45
CA GLY A 91 9.86 8.36 -9.63
C GLY A 91 8.60 8.64 -8.83
N ALA A 92 8.43 7.99 -7.69
CA ALA A 92 7.22 8.11 -6.87
C ALA A 92 7.16 9.37 -6.01
N ASN A 93 8.28 10.08 -5.84
CA ASN A 93 8.38 11.23 -4.94
C ASN A 93 7.32 12.30 -5.26
N GLY A 94 6.57 12.70 -4.25
CA GLY A 94 5.51 13.69 -4.38
C GLY A 94 4.21 13.15 -4.98
N LYS A 95 4.19 11.90 -5.41
CA LYS A 95 3.01 11.26 -6.02
C LYS A 95 2.46 10.12 -5.19
N VAL A 96 3.33 9.24 -4.70
CA VAL A 96 2.98 8.09 -3.89
C VAL A 96 3.90 8.07 -2.67
N MET A 97 3.30 7.96 -1.49
CA MET A 97 4.05 7.82 -0.23
C MET A 97 4.45 6.36 -0.04
N MET A 98 5.74 6.11 0.11
CA MET A 98 6.28 4.77 0.29
C MET A 98 6.38 4.45 1.78
N VAL A 99 5.73 3.38 2.22
CA VAL A 99 5.67 3.00 3.64
C VAL A 99 6.06 1.54 3.80
N GLY A 100 6.91 1.25 4.79
CA GLY A 100 7.35 -0.10 5.09
C GLY A 100 6.63 -0.68 6.29
N ASP A 101 6.01 -1.85 6.12
CA ASP A 101 5.47 -2.66 7.20
C ASP A 101 6.44 -3.82 7.45
N GLY A 102 7.70 -3.47 7.77
CA GLY A 102 8.81 -4.42 7.83
C GLY A 102 8.60 -5.58 8.78
N ASN A 103 7.84 -5.36 9.85
CA ASN A 103 7.51 -6.42 10.83
C ASN A 103 6.20 -7.12 10.50
N ALA A 104 5.57 -6.79 9.38
CA ALA A 104 4.26 -7.33 8.96
C ALA A 104 3.15 -7.08 9.98
N GLU A 105 3.30 -6.09 10.85
CA GLU A 105 2.34 -5.85 11.93
C GLU A 105 0.94 -5.52 11.41
N LEU A 106 0.84 -4.50 10.57
CA LEU A 106 -0.46 -4.10 10.01
C LEU A 106 -1.00 -5.18 9.07
N THR A 107 -0.13 -5.73 8.22
CA THR A 107 -0.49 -6.77 7.26
C THR A 107 -1.11 -7.98 7.96
N GLN A 108 -0.50 -8.45 9.04
CA GLN A 108 -1.01 -9.60 9.80
C GLN A 108 -2.30 -9.25 10.53
N LYS A 109 -2.37 -8.07 11.15
CA LYS A 109 -3.59 -7.64 11.86
C LYS A 109 -4.80 -7.52 10.92
N MET A 110 -4.57 -7.14 9.67
CA MET A 110 -5.63 -7.08 8.66
C MET A 110 -5.99 -8.44 8.07
N GLY A 111 -5.22 -9.47 8.35
CA GLY A 111 -5.44 -10.81 7.78
C GLY A 111 -5.05 -10.90 6.31
N LEU A 112 -4.10 -10.08 5.86
CA LEU A 112 -3.68 -10.00 4.45
C LEU A 112 -2.24 -10.46 4.24
N SER A 113 -1.67 -11.20 5.20
CA SER A 113 -0.34 -11.76 5.06
C SER A 113 -0.36 -13.08 4.29
N VAL A 114 0.77 -13.40 3.68
CA VAL A 114 0.97 -14.65 2.95
C VAL A 114 2.38 -15.17 3.25
N ASP A 115 2.50 -16.50 3.35
CA ASP A 115 3.79 -17.16 3.53
C ASP A 115 4.46 -17.32 2.16
N SER A 116 5.51 -16.55 1.92
CA SER A 116 6.32 -16.58 0.70
C SER A 116 7.68 -17.25 0.93
N SER A 117 7.80 -18.06 1.98
CA SER A 117 9.06 -18.74 2.32
C SER A 117 9.53 -19.68 1.20
N GLY A 118 8.61 -20.21 0.39
CA GLY A 118 8.97 -21.03 -0.78
C GLY A 118 9.80 -20.28 -1.82
N PHE A 119 9.76 -18.95 -1.81
CA PHE A 119 10.57 -18.07 -2.66
C PHE A 119 11.70 -17.41 -1.89
N GLY A 120 11.95 -17.83 -0.66
CA GLY A 120 12.96 -17.21 0.19
C GLY A 120 12.57 -15.82 0.69
N MET A 121 11.29 -15.49 0.69
CA MET A 121 10.79 -14.14 1.01
C MET A 121 10.13 -14.03 2.38
N GLY A 122 9.88 -15.14 3.04
CA GLY A 122 9.24 -15.14 4.37
C GLY A 122 7.79 -14.67 4.33
N THR A 123 7.37 -13.97 5.39
CA THR A 123 6.03 -13.41 5.47
C THR A 123 5.93 -12.14 4.64
N ARG A 124 4.97 -12.08 3.75
CA ARG A 124 4.72 -10.92 2.87
C ARG A 124 3.25 -10.56 2.87
N SER A 125 2.92 -9.45 2.24
CA SER A 125 1.54 -9.06 1.98
C SER A 125 1.05 -9.72 0.69
N VAL A 126 -0.23 -10.09 0.66
CA VAL A 126 -0.89 -10.34 -0.62
C VAL A 126 -0.95 -9.02 -1.39
N ARG A 127 -1.19 -9.07 -2.69
CA ARG A 127 -1.37 -7.87 -3.51
C ARG A 127 -2.80 -7.39 -3.37
N PHE A 128 -2.96 -6.13 -2.94
CA PHE A 128 -4.30 -5.56 -2.79
C PHE A 128 -4.28 -4.04 -2.93
N SER A 129 -5.46 -3.45 -3.09
CA SER A 129 -5.66 -2.02 -2.94
C SER A 129 -6.87 -1.78 -2.06
N MET A 130 -6.94 -0.61 -1.43
CA MET A 130 -8.06 -0.25 -0.58
C MET A 130 -8.28 1.26 -0.54
N ILE A 131 -9.53 1.63 -0.26
CA ILE A 131 -9.90 3.01 0.04
C ILE A 131 -10.27 3.05 1.52
N VAL A 132 -9.64 3.96 2.25
CA VAL A 132 -9.86 4.16 3.69
C VAL A 132 -10.29 5.60 3.91
N ARG A 133 -11.41 5.80 4.61
CA ARG A 133 -11.91 7.13 4.96
C ARG A 133 -11.89 7.28 6.47
N ASP A 134 -11.08 8.22 6.96
CA ASP A 134 -10.95 8.50 8.39
C ASP A 134 -10.74 7.23 9.21
N GLY A 135 -9.80 6.39 8.76
CA GLY A 135 -9.43 5.16 9.46
C GLY A 135 -10.39 3.99 9.30
N VAL A 136 -11.47 4.14 8.53
CA VAL A 136 -12.44 3.08 8.29
C VAL A 136 -12.29 2.55 6.86
N LEU A 137 -12.18 1.24 6.72
CA LEU A 137 -12.08 0.60 5.41
C LEU A 137 -13.39 0.76 4.64
N GLU A 138 -13.31 1.33 3.45
CA GLU A 138 -14.48 1.49 2.58
C GLU A 138 -14.50 0.43 1.48
N THR A 139 -13.36 0.18 0.86
CA THR A 139 -13.24 -0.73 -0.29
C THR A 139 -11.96 -1.53 -0.17
N LEU A 140 -12.02 -2.82 -0.48
CA LEU A 140 -10.86 -3.72 -0.49
C LEU A 140 -10.88 -4.56 -1.76
N ASN A 141 -9.80 -4.52 -2.51
CA ASN A 141 -9.62 -5.29 -3.75
C ASN A 141 -8.39 -6.18 -3.61
N ILE A 142 -8.62 -7.48 -3.43
CA ILE A 142 -7.52 -8.45 -3.34
C ILE A 142 -7.28 -9.03 -4.72
N GLU A 143 -6.04 -8.99 -5.20
CA GLU A 143 -5.68 -9.52 -6.50
C GLU A 143 -5.79 -11.04 -6.51
N GLN A 144 -6.56 -11.58 -7.43
CA GLN A 144 -6.78 -13.03 -7.53
C GLN A 144 -5.66 -13.75 -8.28
N ASN A 145 -4.97 -13.04 -9.17
CA ASN A 145 -3.87 -13.61 -9.94
C ASN A 145 -2.56 -12.92 -9.54
N PRO A 146 -1.62 -13.64 -8.89
CA PRO A 146 -0.39 -13.02 -8.36
C PRO A 146 0.50 -12.35 -9.42
N GLY A 147 0.40 -12.76 -10.67
CA GLY A 147 1.18 -12.19 -11.77
C GLY A 147 0.58 -10.94 -12.39
N GLN A 148 -0.49 -10.40 -11.82
CA GLN A 148 -1.21 -9.24 -12.36
C GLN A 148 -1.42 -8.17 -11.30
N ALA A 149 -1.75 -6.96 -11.75
CA ALA A 149 -2.17 -5.86 -10.90
C ALA A 149 -3.38 -5.18 -11.56
N VAL A 150 -4.47 -5.90 -11.70
CA VAL A 150 -5.71 -5.46 -12.33
C VAL A 150 -6.78 -5.15 -11.29
N ASP A 151 -7.18 -6.16 -10.50
CA ASP A 151 -8.18 -5.98 -9.43
C ASP A 151 -7.70 -4.96 -8.40
N SER A 152 -6.41 -4.98 -8.09
CA SER A 152 -5.77 -4.07 -7.15
C SER A 152 -5.16 -2.85 -7.83
N GLY A 153 -5.35 -2.69 -9.14
CA GLY A 153 -4.73 -1.62 -9.91
C GLY A 153 -5.37 -0.27 -9.70
N ALA A 154 -4.64 0.77 -10.11
CA ALA A 154 -5.09 2.16 -9.95
C ALA A 154 -6.36 2.47 -10.73
N GLU A 155 -6.49 1.92 -11.94
CA GLU A 155 -7.66 2.16 -12.79
C GLU A 155 -8.93 1.63 -12.13
N ASN A 156 -8.88 0.40 -11.59
CA ASN A 156 -10.02 -0.16 -10.88
C ASN A 156 -10.36 0.66 -9.64
N LEU A 157 -9.36 1.05 -8.86
CA LEU A 157 -9.59 1.84 -7.66
C LEU A 157 -10.21 3.20 -7.99
N LEU A 158 -9.72 3.84 -9.04
CA LEU A 158 -10.25 5.13 -9.50
C LEU A 158 -11.73 5.00 -9.89
N SER A 159 -12.11 3.92 -10.56
CA SER A 159 -13.51 3.67 -10.94
C SER A 159 -14.44 3.53 -9.73
N GLN A 160 -13.90 3.12 -8.60
CA GLN A 160 -14.66 2.92 -7.35
C GLN A 160 -14.84 4.21 -6.54
N LEU A 161 -14.17 5.29 -6.93
CA LEU A 161 -14.22 6.58 -6.24
C LEU A 161 -15.31 7.50 -6.75
N SER A 162 -15.95 7.16 -7.83
CA SER A 162 -17.01 7.99 -8.42
C SER A 162 -18.38 7.78 -7.80
#